data_feaf9ac45844fa8fde3cbf6dc4dafeab
#
_entry.id   feaf9ac45844fa8fde3cbf6dc4dafeab
#
_cell.length_a   1.000
_cell.length_b   1.000
_cell.length_c   1.000
_cell.angle_alpha   90.00
_cell.angle_beta   90.00
_cell.angle_gamma   90.00
#
_symmetry.space_group_name_H-M   'P 1'
#
loop_
_entity.id
_entity.type
_entity.pdbx_description
1 polymer ?
#
loop_
_entity_poly.entity_id
_entity_poly.type
_entity_poly.pdbx_seq_one_letter_code
_entity_poly.pdbx_strand_id
1 'polypeptide(L)'
;MRPMPLRAVSFLLYAYVGWRVASGLGAVWMSAAFVAVLALSFLTLPFAFRARRAEPARPLERLLAWSGLVGMGLFSSLLVLTVVRDLALGAAALIATVVPGGVPIATLALLSARAIPLVAAFVTVLGFVNARRTAAVVRVDVPVADLPPALDGFRIVQISDIHVGPTIKRPYVEAIVAAVNRLDADLVAVTGDLVDGSVRDLAEHVAPLAELRSRDGTFFVTGNHEYYSGAAAWVSELRRLGITTLMNQHVVLRRGDAAIVVAGVTDFSAGHFDRDQASDPQRALAGSPPAALRLLLAHQPRSAEAAEAAGFDLQLSGHTHGGQFLPWNFLVRLQQPFTAGLKRWRRMWVYTSRGTGYWGPPKRFGAPSEITLLRLVPAHRPAAAPSRATPRPAPAARGV
;
A
#
# COMPACT_ATOMS: atom_id res chain seq x y z
N MET A 1 -30.57 14.10 -9.68
CA MET A 1 -30.37 14.23 -8.22
C MET A 1 -28.95 14.76 -7.99
N ARG A 2 -28.78 15.86 -7.25
CA ARG A 2 -27.41 16.32 -6.87
C ARG A 2 -26.80 15.26 -5.92
N PRO A 3 -25.55 14.84 -6.13
CA PRO A 3 -24.93 13.87 -5.24
C PRO A 3 -24.88 14.43 -3.82
N MET A 4 -25.24 13.61 -2.85
CA MET A 4 -25.20 13.99 -1.43
C MET A 4 -23.74 14.38 -1.07
N PRO A 5 -23.52 15.51 -0.38
CA PRO A 5 -22.16 15.93 -0.06
C PRO A 5 -21.48 14.86 0.82
N LEU A 6 -20.23 14.56 0.54
CA LEU A 6 -19.45 13.52 1.21
C LEU A 6 -19.53 13.59 2.75
N ARG A 7 -19.60 14.81 3.31
CA ARG A 7 -19.78 15.03 4.75
C ARG A 7 -21.09 14.48 5.29
N ALA A 8 -22.19 14.61 4.53
CA ALA A 8 -23.49 14.08 4.95
C ALA A 8 -23.48 12.55 4.94
N VAL A 9 -22.90 11.93 3.92
CA VAL A 9 -22.72 10.47 3.88
C VAL A 9 -21.88 9.99 5.05
N SER A 10 -20.75 10.65 5.31
CA SER A 10 -19.89 10.32 6.46
C SER A 10 -20.66 10.44 7.76
N PHE A 11 -21.38 11.53 7.98
CA PHE A 11 -22.20 11.72 9.19
C PHE A 11 -23.22 10.59 9.39
N LEU A 12 -23.95 10.20 8.33
CA LEU A 12 -24.92 9.10 8.42
C LEU A 12 -24.28 7.78 8.79
N LEU A 13 -23.09 7.48 8.23
CA LEU A 13 -22.36 6.25 8.59
C LEU A 13 -21.90 6.25 10.06
N TYR A 14 -21.38 7.39 10.55
CA TYR A 14 -21.02 7.54 11.96
C TYR A 14 -22.24 7.42 12.87
N ALA A 15 -23.36 8.06 12.53
CA ALA A 15 -24.62 7.98 13.27
C ALA A 15 -25.17 6.54 13.30
N TYR A 16 -25.08 5.81 12.16
CA TYR A 16 -25.48 4.41 12.08
C TYR A 16 -24.66 3.55 13.06
N VAL A 17 -23.32 3.64 13.05
CA VAL A 17 -22.47 2.88 13.97
C VAL A 17 -22.77 3.27 15.42
N GLY A 18 -22.91 4.57 15.71
CA GLY A 18 -23.25 5.09 17.03
C GLY A 18 -24.55 4.49 17.56
N TRP A 19 -25.61 4.55 16.75
CA TRP A 19 -26.92 4.02 17.11
C TRP A 19 -26.87 2.49 17.35
N ARG A 20 -26.27 1.73 16.41
CA ARG A 20 -26.29 0.25 16.44
C ARG A 20 -25.44 -0.34 17.56
N VAL A 21 -24.36 0.33 17.98
CA VAL A 21 -23.45 -0.17 19.01
C VAL A 21 -23.78 0.41 20.38
N ALA A 22 -23.99 1.73 20.49
CA ALA A 22 -24.19 2.38 21.79
C ALA A 22 -25.40 1.84 22.54
N SER A 23 -26.52 1.53 21.85
CA SER A 23 -27.73 0.95 22.45
C SER A 23 -27.51 -0.38 23.16
N GLY A 24 -26.46 -1.13 22.80
CA GLY A 24 -26.12 -2.44 23.38
C GLY A 24 -25.00 -2.43 24.42
N LEU A 25 -24.41 -1.28 24.77
CA LEU A 25 -23.30 -1.24 25.73
C LEU A 25 -23.72 -1.39 27.20
N GLY A 26 -25.00 -1.20 27.50
CA GLY A 26 -25.62 -1.50 28.82
C GLY A 26 -25.50 -0.39 29.85
N ALA A 27 -24.40 0.39 29.88
CA ALA A 27 -24.25 1.51 30.81
C ALA A 27 -24.22 2.84 30.05
N VAL A 28 -24.92 3.85 30.58
CA VAL A 28 -25.01 5.20 29.97
C VAL A 28 -23.64 5.82 29.72
N TRP A 29 -22.72 5.70 30.69
CA TRP A 29 -21.38 6.25 30.57
C TRP A 29 -20.55 5.56 29.47
N MET A 30 -20.73 4.26 29.27
CA MET A 30 -20.05 3.51 28.16
C MET A 30 -20.56 3.99 26.82
N SER A 31 -21.88 4.15 26.68
CA SER A 31 -22.49 4.68 25.47
C SER A 31 -22.05 6.12 25.18
N ALA A 32 -22.00 6.97 26.22
CA ALA A 32 -21.51 8.34 26.10
C ALA A 32 -20.04 8.41 25.69
N ALA A 33 -19.17 7.60 26.33
CA ALA A 33 -17.77 7.51 25.97
C ALA A 33 -17.56 7.03 24.51
N PHE A 34 -18.30 6.02 24.09
CA PHE A 34 -18.25 5.51 22.72
C PHE A 34 -18.67 6.57 21.70
N VAL A 35 -19.78 7.27 21.95
CA VAL A 35 -20.26 8.36 21.09
C VAL A 35 -19.27 9.52 21.07
N ALA A 36 -18.63 9.85 22.19
CA ALA A 36 -17.58 10.88 22.25
C ALA A 36 -16.37 10.52 21.38
N VAL A 37 -15.93 9.26 21.39
CA VAL A 37 -14.84 8.78 20.52
C VAL A 37 -15.24 8.89 19.04
N LEU A 38 -16.47 8.50 18.68
CA LEU A 38 -16.97 8.66 17.32
C LEU A 38 -17.04 10.13 16.90
N ALA A 39 -17.56 11.00 17.77
CA ALA A 39 -17.64 12.43 17.52
C ALA A 39 -16.24 13.05 17.33
N LEU A 40 -15.29 12.72 18.19
CA LEU A 40 -13.88 13.16 18.06
C LEU A 40 -13.30 12.70 16.73
N SER A 41 -13.47 11.42 16.38
CA SER A 41 -13.01 10.87 15.10
C SER A 41 -13.61 11.64 13.92
N PHE A 42 -14.92 11.89 13.90
CA PHE A 42 -15.61 12.62 12.84
C PHE A 42 -15.14 14.09 12.74
N LEU A 43 -15.05 14.79 13.87
CA LEU A 43 -14.66 16.20 13.91
C LEU A 43 -13.19 16.43 13.51
N THR A 44 -12.32 15.43 13.69
CA THR A 44 -10.91 15.52 13.30
C THR A 44 -10.61 15.12 11.86
N LEU A 45 -11.55 14.51 11.14
CA LEU A 45 -11.39 14.14 9.72
C LEU A 45 -10.94 15.31 8.81
N PRO A 46 -11.51 16.53 8.91
CA PRO A 46 -11.08 17.65 8.07
C PRO A 46 -9.60 18.00 8.22
N PHE A 47 -9.04 17.84 9.43
CA PHE A 47 -7.61 18.08 9.68
C PHE A 47 -6.73 17.02 9.04
N ALA A 48 -7.17 15.74 9.04
CA ALA A 48 -6.49 14.66 8.34
C ALA A 48 -6.38 14.94 6.82
N PHE A 49 -7.47 15.38 6.19
CA PHE A 49 -7.48 15.71 4.77
C PHE A 49 -6.69 16.98 4.44
N ARG A 50 -6.72 18.00 5.33
CA ARG A 50 -5.93 19.22 5.15
C ARG A 50 -4.44 18.94 5.25
N ALA A 51 -4.02 18.14 6.22
CA ALA A 51 -2.61 17.77 6.44
C ALA A 51 -1.97 17.03 5.25
N ARG A 52 -2.77 16.46 4.36
CA ARG A 52 -2.32 15.83 3.10
C ARG A 52 -2.04 16.86 2.00
N ARG A 53 -2.55 18.08 2.11
CA ARG A 53 -2.37 19.15 1.13
C ARG A 53 -1.29 20.16 1.53
N ALA A 54 -1.07 20.31 2.83
CA ALA A 54 -0.07 21.20 3.38
C ALA A 54 0.44 20.66 4.71
N GLU A 55 1.74 20.79 4.96
CA GLU A 55 2.34 20.37 6.24
C GLU A 55 1.71 21.17 7.39
N PRO A 56 1.22 20.50 8.48
CA PRO A 56 0.66 21.21 9.62
C PRO A 56 1.72 22.05 10.34
N ALA A 57 1.54 23.38 10.32
CA ALA A 57 2.49 24.31 10.91
C ALA A 57 2.48 24.30 12.45
N ARG A 58 1.32 24.01 13.07
CA ARG A 58 1.12 24.07 14.52
C ARG A 58 1.05 22.68 15.15
N PRO A 59 1.58 22.49 16.39
CA PRO A 59 1.52 21.21 17.08
C PRO A 59 0.08 20.68 17.25
N LEU A 60 -0.88 21.56 17.52
CA LEU A 60 -2.30 21.19 17.65
C LEU A 60 -2.88 20.67 16.33
N GLU A 61 -2.57 21.31 15.20
CA GLU A 61 -3.04 20.85 13.89
C GLU A 61 -2.47 19.47 13.56
N ARG A 62 -1.23 19.22 13.94
CA ARG A 62 -0.56 17.92 13.82
C ARG A 62 -1.25 16.86 14.66
N LEU A 63 -1.58 17.17 15.91
CA LEU A 63 -2.32 16.27 16.81
C LEU A 63 -3.71 15.95 16.25
N LEU A 64 -4.45 16.96 15.77
CA LEU A 64 -5.77 16.78 15.17
C LEU A 64 -5.71 15.96 13.88
N ALA A 65 -4.69 16.16 13.04
CA ALA A 65 -4.47 15.36 11.84
C ALA A 65 -4.20 13.88 12.18
N TRP A 66 -3.33 13.60 13.15
CA TRP A 66 -3.09 12.25 13.65
C TRP A 66 -4.35 11.61 14.23
N SER A 67 -5.09 12.34 15.06
CA SER A 67 -6.35 11.88 15.64
C SER A 67 -7.37 11.52 14.55
N GLY A 68 -7.47 12.35 13.51
CA GLY A 68 -8.35 12.10 12.37
C GLY A 68 -7.94 10.86 11.55
N LEU A 69 -6.64 10.66 11.30
CA LEU A 69 -6.14 9.50 10.56
C LEU A 69 -6.31 8.19 11.33
N VAL A 70 -5.97 8.18 12.64
CA VAL A 70 -6.17 7.01 13.52
C VAL A 70 -7.67 6.74 13.69
N GLY A 71 -8.46 7.78 13.92
CA GLY A 71 -9.93 7.72 14.03
C GLY A 71 -10.58 7.14 12.78
N MET A 72 -10.14 7.53 11.60
CA MET A 72 -10.61 6.96 10.33
C MET A 72 -10.33 5.45 10.22
N GLY A 73 -9.15 5.01 10.66
CA GLY A 73 -8.80 3.59 10.70
C GLY A 73 -9.63 2.79 11.71
N LEU A 74 -9.90 3.37 12.89
CA LEU A 74 -10.79 2.79 13.90
C LEU A 74 -12.23 2.72 13.38
N PHE A 75 -12.75 3.83 12.85
CA PHE A 75 -14.10 3.92 12.32
C PHE A 75 -14.35 2.91 11.19
N SER A 76 -13.38 2.72 10.29
CA SER A 76 -13.49 1.71 9.23
C SER A 76 -13.71 0.29 9.81
N SER A 77 -13.00 -0.08 10.87
CA SER A 77 -13.23 -1.37 11.53
C SER A 77 -14.58 -1.43 12.25
N LEU A 78 -14.95 -0.36 12.95
CA LEU A 78 -16.26 -0.28 13.60
C LEU A 78 -17.40 -0.44 12.60
N LEU A 79 -17.33 0.25 11.47
CA LEU A 79 -18.33 0.19 10.41
C LEU A 79 -18.46 -1.23 9.85
N VAL A 80 -17.34 -1.84 9.47
CA VAL A 80 -17.33 -3.20 8.90
C VAL A 80 -17.89 -4.22 9.89
N LEU A 81 -17.42 -4.19 11.14
CA LEU A 81 -17.89 -5.10 12.18
C LEU A 81 -19.38 -4.90 12.49
N THR A 82 -19.87 -3.65 12.47
CA THR A 82 -21.29 -3.34 12.69
C THR A 82 -22.14 -3.89 11.56
N VAL A 83 -21.72 -3.70 10.29
CA VAL A 83 -22.44 -4.25 9.12
C VAL A 83 -22.46 -5.78 9.16
N VAL A 84 -21.31 -6.41 9.41
CA VAL A 84 -21.25 -7.89 9.53
C VAL A 84 -22.15 -8.39 10.66
N ARG A 85 -22.16 -7.73 11.81
CA ARG A 85 -23.07 -8.03 12.92
C ARG A 85 -24.53 -7.94 12.49
N ASP A 86 -24.92 -6.88 11.82
CA ASP A 86 -26.32 -6.67 11.45
C ASP A 86 -26.79 -7.68 10.42
N LEU A 87 -25.92 -8.05 9.47
CA LEU A 87 -26.20 -9.17 8.55
C LEU A 87 -26.35 -10.51 9.30
N ALA A 88 -25.45 -10.77 10.27
CA ALA A 88 -25.52 -11.99 11.06
C ALA A 88 -26.78 -12.06 11.95
N LEU A 89 -27.17 -10.95 12.59
CA LEU A 89 -28.41 -10.88 13.38
C LEU A 89 -29.67 -11.00 12.50
N GLY A 90 -29.64 -10.41 11.29
CA GLY A 90 -30.72 -10.58 10.30
C GLY A 90 -30.88 -12.04 9.86
N ALA A 91 -29.76 -12.72 9.57
CA ALA A 91 -29.76 -14.15 9.25
C ALA A 91 -30.27 -15.00 10.42
N ALA A 92 -29.81 -14.69 11.66
CA ALA A 92 -30.28 -15.38 12.86
C ALA A 92 -31.79 -15.17 13.09
N ALA A 93 -32.31 -13.97 12.85
CA ALA A 93 -33.75 -13.69 12.92
C ALA A 93 -34.56 -14.50 11.88
N LEU A 94 -34.02 -14.62 10.66
CA LEU A 94 -34.65 -15.44 9.61
C LEU A 94 -34.66 -16.93 10.00
N ILE A 95 -33.57 -17.46 10.53
CA ILE A 95 -33.49 -18.84 10.99
C ILE A 95 -34.48 -19.08 12.13
N ALA A 96 -34.65 -18.12 13.04
CA ALA A 96 -35.59 -18.24 14.17
C ALA A 96 -37.08 -18.34 13.73
N THR A 97 -37.44 -17.91 12.51
CA THR A 97 -38.77 -18.07 11.96
C THR A 97 -39.07 -19.54 11.61
N VAL A 98 -38.03 -20.34 11.31
CA VAL A 98 -38.13 -21.75 10.91
C VAL A 98 -37.83 -22.68 12.09
N VAL A 99 -36.95 -22.26 13.01
CA VAL A 99 -36.54 -23.01 14.20
C VAL A 99 -36.88 -22.19 15.46
N PRO A 100 -38.11 -22.21 15.94
CA PRO A 100 -38.52 -21.42 17.10
C PRO A 100 -37.73 -21.83 18.36
N GLY A 101 -37.19 -20.81 19.09
CA GLY A 101 -36.43 -21.02 20.33
C GLY A 101 -34.97 -21.46 20.15
N GLY A 102 -34.53 -21.72 18.91
CA GLY A 102 -33.16 -22.21 18.63
C GLY A 102 -32.05 -21.15 18.70
N VAL A 103 -32.34 -19.85 18.56
CA VAL A 103 -31.33 -18.81 18.48
C VAL A 103 -31.58 -17.70 19.49
N PRO A 104 -30.69 -17.46 20.45
CA PRO A 104 -30.84 -16.42 21.49
C PRO A 104 -30.45 -15.01 20.90
N ILE A 105 -31.27 -14.45 20.02
CA ILE A 105 -30.99 -13.23 19.27
C ILE A 105 -30.68 -12.04 20.18
N ALA A 106 -31.43 -11.85 21.26
CA ALA A 106 -31.20 -10.75 22.21
C ALA A 106 -29.81 -10.83 22.87
N THR A 107 -29.40 -12.02 23.28
CA THR A 107 -28.07 -12.26 23.87
C THR A 107 -26.96 -12.03 22.83
N LEU A 108 -27.14 -12.53 21.60
CA LEU A 108 -26.18 -12.29 20.52
C LEU A 108 -26.06 -10.81 20.17
N ALA A 109 -27.18 -10.08 20.13
CA ALA A 109 -27.20 -8.65 19.89
C ALA A 109 -26.44 -7.86 20.97
N LEU A 110 -26.63 -8.22 22.24
CA LEU A 110 -25.97 -7.59 23.39
C LEU A 110 -24.46 -7.88 23.39
N LEU A 111 -24.07 -9.16 23.30
CA LEU A 111 -22.66 -9.56 23.34
C LEU A 111 -21.87 -9.00 22.17
N SER A 112 -22.44 -9.05 20.94
CA SER A 112 -21.78 -8.50 19.76
C SER A 112 -21.64 -6.98 19.81
N ALA A 113 -22.62 -6.24 20.34
CA ALA A 113 -22.49 -4.79 20.52
C ALA A 113 -21.34 -4.43 21.45
N ARG A 114 -21.11 -5.20 22.52
CA ARG A 114 -19.99 -5.02 23.46
C ARG A 114 -18.64 -5.46 22.87
N ALA A 115 -18.63 -6.50 22.06
CA ALA A 115 -17.42 -7.02 21.43
C ALA A 115 -16.85 -6.08 20.34
N ILE A 116 -17.72 -5.41 19.56
CA ILE A 116 -17.30 -4.58 18.42
C ILE A 116 -16.28 -3.50 18.79
N PRO A 117 -16.48 -2.63 19.81
CA PRO A 117 -15.49 -1.62 20.17
C PRO A 117 -14.15 -2.23 20.58
N LEU A 118 -14.17 -3.34 21.32
CA LEU A 118 -12.97 -4.03 21.80
C LEU A 118 -12.18 -4.62 20.63
N VAL A 119 -12.86 -5.34 19.73
CA VAL A 119 -12.23 -5.94 18.54
C VAL A 119 -11.71 -4.85 17.59
N ALA A 120 -12.49 -3.80 17.35
CA ALA A 120 -12.07 -2.67 16.50
C ALA A 120 -10.85 -1.95 17.08
N ALA A 121 -10.81 -1.71 18.40
CA ALA A 121 -9.67 -1.12 19.08
C ALA A 121 -8.44 -2.03 18.98
N PHE A 122 -8.57 -3.32 19.29
CA PHE A 122 -7.48 -4.30 19.19
C PHE A 122 -6.89 -4.37 17.77
N VAL A 123 -7.74 -4.52 16.76
CA VAL A 123 -7.32 -4.56 15.34
C VAL A 123 -6.66 -3.24 14.92
N THR A 124 -7.13 -2.11 15.45
CA THR A 124 -6.54 -0.80 15.14
C THR A 124 -5.18 -0.61 15.79
N VAL A 125 -5.02 -0.99 17.07
CA VAL A 125 -3.73 -0.94 17.77
C VAL A 125 -2.71 -1.87 17.12
N LEU A 126 -3.09 -3.12 16.86
CA LEU A 126 -2.21 -4.07 16.19
C LEU A 126 -1.84 -3.59 14.78
N GLY A 127 -2.82 -3.08 14.03
CA GLY A 127 -2.60 -2.52 12.71
C GLY A 127 -1.71 -1.27 12.72
N PHE A 128 -1.85 -0.43 13.74
CA PHE A 128 -0.99 0.75 13.96
C PHE A 128 0.46 0.32 14.22
N VAL A 129 0.68 -0.60 15.14
CA VAL A 129 2.03 -1.14 15.43
C VAL A 129 2.66 -1.72 14.15
N ASN A 130 1.90 -2.49 13.38
CA ASN A 130 2.39 -3.06 12.13
C ASN A 130 2.74 -1.99 11.07
N ALA A 131 1.92 -0.93 10.96
CA ALA A 131 2.17 0.17 10.03
C ALA A 131 3.41 1.00 10.40
N ARG A 132 3.76 1.08 11.69
CA ARG A 132 4.89 1.87 12.20
C ARG A 132 6.21 1.11 12.23
N ARG A 133 6.20 -0.19 11.98
CA ARG A 133 7.42 -1.00 11.84
C ARG A 133 8.04 -0.79 10.46
N THR A 134 9.37 -0.88 10.38
CA THR A 134 10.04 -1.00 9.08
C THR A 134 9.50 -2.22 8.34
N ALA A 135 9.19 -2.06 7.06
CA ALA A 135 8.66 -3.10 6.21
C ALA A 135 9.57 -4.34 6.19
N ALA A 136 8.97 -5.51 6.25
CA ALA A 136 9.71 -6.77 6.19
C ALA A 136 10.20 -7.05 4.77
N VAL A 137 11.35 -7.71 4.65
CA VAL A 137 11.87 -8.15 3.35
C VAL A 137 11.15 -9.41 2.91
N VAL A 138 10.47 -9.34 1.76
CA VAL A 138 9.85 -10.47 1.08
C VAL A 138 10.75 -10.88 -0.09
N ARG A 139 11.11 -12.16 -0.17
CA ARG A 139 11.94 -12.72 -1.24
C ARG A 139 11.07 -13.49 -2.22
N VAL A 140 11.27 -13.21 -3.52
CA VAL A 140 10.47 -13.79 -4.60
C VAL A 140 11.39 -14.21 -5.74
N ASP A 141 11.34 -15.47 -6.11
CA ASP A 141 12.01 -15.96 -7.32
C ASP A 141 11.08 -15.74 -8.52
N VAL A 142 11.63 -15.10 -9.56
CA VAL A 142 10.92 -14.85 -10.83
C VAL A 142 11.49 -15.80 -11.87
N PRO A 143 10.73 -16.83 -12.28
CA PRO A 143 11.22 -17.77 -13.29
C PRO A 143 11.15 -17.14 -14.68
N VAL A 144 12.31 -17.04 -15.33
CA VAL A 144 12.47 -16.48 -16.68
C VAL A 144 12.87 -17.61 -17.64
N ALA A 145 12.14 -17.75 -18.75
CA ALA A 145 12.50 -18.69 -19.80
C ALA A 145 13.82 -18.26 -20.46
N ASP A 146 14.67 -19.22 -20.81
CA ASP A 146 15.92 -19.00 -21.51
C ASP A 146 16.82 -17.91 -20.88
N LEU A 147 16.78 -17.81 -19.53
CA LEU A 147 17.58 -16.84 -18.79
C LEU A 147 19.08 -17.07 -19.01
N PRO A 148 19.82 -16.10 -19.57
CA PRO A 148 21.25 -16.21 -19.72
C PRO A 148 21.96 -16.41 -18.36
N PRO A 149 23.02 -17.23 -18.28
CA PRO A 149 23.76 -17.46 -17.04
C PRO A 149 24.24 -16.18 -16.34
N ALA A 150 24.59 -15.14 -17.11
CA ALA A 150 25.00 -13.83 -16.59
C ALA A 150 23.88 -13.08 -15.81
N LEU A 151 22.63 -13.49 -15.96
CA LEU A 151 21.46 -12.91 -15.29
C LEU A 151 20.87 -13.85 -14.22
N ASP A 152 21.37 -15.09 -14.05
CA ASP A 152 20.92 -15.97 -12.97
C ASP A 152 21.29 -15.36 -11.62
N GLY A 153 20.30 -15.18 -10.77
CA GLY A 153 20.46 -14.55 -9.47
C GLY A 153 20.42 -13.02 -9.48
N PHE A 154 20.16 -12.36 -10.62
CA PHE A 154 20.02 -10.89 -10.70
C PHE A 154 18.96 -10.40 -9.71
N ARG A 155 19.32 -9.43 -8.85
CA ARG A 155 18.53 -8.95 -7.72
C ARG A 155 17.89 -7.60 -8.00
N ILE A 156 16.58 -7.57 -8.01
CA ILE A 156 15.78 -6.34 -8.11
C ILE A 156 15.15 -6.10 -6.74
N VAL A 157 15.45 -4.96 -6.11
CA VAL A 157 14.75 -4.55 -4.89
C VAL A 157 13.67 -3.57 -5.26
N GLN A 158 12.42 -3.93 -4.97
CA GLN A 158 11.28 -3.04 -5.17
C GLN A 158 10.85 -2.42 -3.84
N ILE A 159 10.69 -1.08 -3.84
CA ILE A 159 9.95 -0.30 -2.87
C ILE A 159 8.84 0.46 -3.58
N SER A 160 7.71 0.65 -2.93
CA SER A 160 6.52 1.26 -3.52
C SER A 160 5.63 1.85 -2.45
N ASP A 161 4.79 2.81 -2.79
CA ASP A 161 3.69 3.26 -1.93
C ASP A 161 4.19 3.66 -0.51
N ILE A 162 5.23 4.48 -0.46
CA ILE A 162 5.80 4.94 0.81
C ILE A 162 4.88 5.96 1.45
N HIS A 163 4.32 6.89 0.64
CA HIS A 163 3.44 7.97 1.08
C HIS A 163 4.06 8.86 2.16
N VAL A 164 5.28 9.37 1.87
CA VAL A 164 5.89 10.42 2.70
C VAL A 164 4.91 11.59 2.78
N GLY A 165 4.52 11.96 3.99
CA GLY A 165 3.42 12.90 4.19
C GLY A 165 3.18 13.20 5.67
N PRO A 166 1.93 13.38 6.11
CA PRO A 166 1.64 13.81 7.48
C PRO A 166 2.19 12.90 8.57
N THR A 167 2.25 11.59 8.31
CA THR A 167 2.58 10.57 9.31
C THR A 167 3.84 9.77 9.02
N ILE A 168 4.35 9.81 7.79
CA ILE A 168 5.61 9.19 7.37
C ILE A 168 6.61 10.30 7.10
N LYS A 169 7.71 10.30 7.84
CA LYS A 169 8.74 11.33 7.85
C LYS A 169 10.13 10.72 7.65
N ARG A 170 11.14 11.57 7.58
CA ARG A 170 12.55 11.22 7.35
C ARG A 170 13.01 9.94 8.06
N PRO A 171 12.82 9.72 9.37
CA PRO A 171 13.33 8.51 10.03
C PRO A 171 12.74 7.21 9.49
N TYR A 172 11.50 7.24 9.00
CA TYR A 172 10.88 6.09 8.36
C TYR A 172 11.53 5.76 7.01
N VAL A 173 11.85 6.80 6.22
CA VAL A 173 12.54 6.67 4.93
C VAL A 173 13.97 6.19 5.13
N GLU A 174 14.70 6.72 6.12
CA GLU A 174 16.05 6.27 6.51
C GLU A 174 16.06 4.77 6.86
N ALA A 175 15.06 4.32 7.62
CA ALA A 175 14.95 2.89 7.97
C ALA A 175 14.70 2.00 6.73
N ILE A 176 13.92 2.47 5.74
CA ILE A 176 13.73 1.79 4.46
C ILE A 176 15.04 1.72 3.69
N VAL A 177 15.71 2.85 3.51
CA VAL A 177 17.00 2.94 2.79
C VAL A 177 18.04 2.03 3.40
N ALA A 178 18.18 2.05 4.74
CA ALA A 178 19.07 1.15 5.44
C ALA A 178 18.72 -0.33 5.25
N ALA A 179 17.40 -0.67 5.14
CA ALA A 179 16.97 -2.04 4.89
C ALA A 179 17.27 -2.48 3.44
N VAL A 180 17.02 -1.61 2.47
CA VAL A 180 17.31 -1.83 1.04
C VAL A 180 18.79 -2.03 0.80
N ASN A 181 19.64 -1.16 1.36
CA ASN A 181 21.09 -1.19 1.15
C ASN A 181 21.77 -2.46 1.69
N ARG A 182 21.11 -3.20 2.61
CA ARG A 182 21.60 -4.51 3.08
C ARG A 182 21.30 -5.68 2.13
N LEU A 183 20.57 -5.44 1.05
CA LEU A 183 20.12 -6.51 0.14
C LEU A 183 21.05 -6.73 -1.07
N ASP A 184 22.11 -5.91 -1.21
CA ASP A 184 23.04 -5.94 -2.35
C ASP A 184 22.31 -6.02 -3.68
N ALA A 185 21.42 -5.05 -3.94
CA ALA A 185 20.63 -4.99 -5.14
C ALA A 185 21.49 -4.76 -6.39
N ASP A 186 21.17 -5.45 -7.49
CA ASP A 186 21.66 -5.04 -8.80
C ASP A 186 20.90 -3.80 -9.27
N LEU A 187 19.59 -3.73 -9.00
CA LEU A 187 18.70 -2.63 -9.37
C LEU A 187 17.73 -2.33 -8.22
N VAL A 188 17.47 -1.04 -7.96
CA VAL A 188 16.37 -0.60 -7.08
C VAL A 188 15.24 -0.02 -7.95
N ALA A 189 14.03 -0.55 -7.78
CA ALA A 189 12.82 -0.09 -8.44
C ALA A 189 11.89 0.61 -7.44
N VAL A 190 11.59 1.89 -7.69
CA VAL A 190 10.63 2.68 -6.91
C VAL A 190 9.37 2.85 -7.76
N THR A 191 8.33 2.08 -7.44
CA THR A 191 7.16 1.95 -8.30
C THR A 191 5.99 2.87 -7.92
N GLY A 192 6.30 4.15 -7.66
CA GLY A 192 5.31 5.22 -7.50
C GLY A 192 4.71 5.37 -6.10
N ASP A 193 3.85 6.36 -5.96
CA ASP A 193 3.16 6.76 -4.73
C ASP A 193 4.14 6.97 -3.57
N LEU A 194 5.21 7.73 -3.88
CA LEU A 194 6.26 8.05 -2.92
C LEU A 194 5.81 9.11 -1.91
N VAL A 195 4.93 10.04 -2.33
CA VAL A 195 4.64 11.27 -1.58
C VAL A 195 3.16 11.64 -1.54
N ASP A 196 2.75 12.28 -0.44
CA ASP A 196 1.41 12.86 -0.21
C ASP A 196 1.52 14.37 0.09
N GLY A 197 2.27 15.13 -0.71
CA GLY A 197 2.43 16.58 -0.54
C GLY A 197 3.50 17.18 -1.44
N SER A 198 3.67 18.51 -1.38
CA SER A 198 4.55 19.24 -2.28
C SER A 198 6.05 19.00 -1.99
N VAL A 199 6.90 19.22 -2.99
CA VAL A 199 8.36 19.20 -2.83
C VAL A 199 8.80 20.19 -1.74
N ARG A 200 8.20 21.38 -1.70
CA ARG A 200 8.51 22.39 -0.68
C ARG A 200 8.34 21.87 0.74
N ASP A 201 7.34 21.04 0.98
CA ASP A 201 6.99 20.58 2.32
C ASP A 201 7.68 19.24 2.68
N LEU A 202 8.08 18.45 1.67
CA LEU A 202 8.51 17.06 1.90
C LEU A 202 9.90 16.71 1.38
N ALA A 203 10.59 17.59 0.65
CA ALA A 203 11.92 17.30 0.08
C ALA A 203 12.92 16.81 1.15
N GLU A 204 12.95 17.45 2.33
CA GLU A 204 13.83 17.05 3.44
C GLU A 204 13.54 15.60 3.91
N HIS A 205 12.26 15.19 3.89
CA HIS A 205 11.85 13.87 4.33
C HIS A 205 12.12 12.79 3.29
N VAL A 206 12.19 13.16 1.99
CA VAL A 206 12.50 12.28 0.86
C VAL A 206 14.00 12.18 0.60
N ALA A 207 14.78 13.18 1.02
CA ALA A 207 16.22 13.29 0.79
C ALA A 207 17.04 12.00 1.10
N PRO A 208 16.71 11.17 2.10
CA PRO A 208 17.46 9.93 2.37
C PRO A 208 17.46 8.94 1.19
N LEU A 209 16.52 9.05 0.24
CA LEU A 209 16.52 8.18 -0.94
C LEU A 209 17.75 8.36 -1.83
N ALA A 210 18.45 9.51 -1.73
CA ALA A 210 19.74 9.72 -2.39
C ALA A 210 20.83 8.72 -1.93
N GLU A 211 20.65 8.09 -0.77
CA GLU A 211 21.58 7.11 -0.20
C GLU A 211 21.28 5.66 -0.62
N LEU A 212 20.27 5.44 -1.45
CA LEU A 212 19.97 4.10 -2.01
C LEU A 212 21.17 3.62 -2.84
N ARG A 213 21.55 2.35 -2.63
CA ARG A 213 22.71 1.72 -3.28
C ARG A 213 22.27 0.52 -4.09
N SER A 214 22.73 0.48 -5.33
CA SER A 214 22.60 -0.65 -6.24
C SER A 214 23.71 -0.59 -7.29
N ARG A 215 23.94 -1.67 -7.99
CA ARG A 215 25.03 -1.74 -9.01
C ARG A 215 24.69 -0.97 -10.26
N ASP A 216 23.41 -1.03 -10.68
CA ASP A 216 22.96 -0.48 -11.97
C ASP A 216 22.07 0.75 -11.82
N GLY A 217 21.83 1.19 -10.60
CA GLY A 217 21.10 2.42 -10.30
C GLY A 217 19.70 2.20 -9.71
N THR A 218 19.08 3.32 -9.34
CA THR A 218 17.72 3.40 -8.80
C THR A 218 16.81 4.03 -9.85
N PHE A 219 15.71 3.36 -10.14
CA PHE A 219 14.73 3.76 -11.15
C PHE A 219 13.38 4.04 -10.51
N PHE A 220 12.77 5.13 -10.93
CA PHE A 220 11.48 5.59 -10.42
C PHE A 220 10.47 5.76 -11.56
N VAL A 221 9.22 5.42 -11.26
CA VAL A 221 8.05 5.78 -12.06
C VAL A 221 7.01 6.46 -11.18
N THR A 222 6.22 7.35 -11.74
CA THR A 222 5.16 8.04 -11.01
C THR A 222 4.00 7.11 -10.68
N GLY A 223 3.42 7.28 -9.49
CA GLY A 223 2.06 6.84 -9.17
C GLY A 223 1.07 7.99 -9.28
N ASN A 224 -0.18 7.74 -8.94
CA ASN A 224 -1.23 8.78 -9.00
C ASN A 224 -1.04 9.86 -7.94
N HIS A 225 -0.38 9.56 -6.82
CA HIS A 225 -0.13 10.54 -5.75
C HIS A 225 0.90 11.60 -6.14
N GLU A 226 1.85 11.28 -6.99
CA GLU A 226 2.75 12.30 -7.56
C GLU A 226 1.96 13.35 -8.34
N TYR A 227 0.91 12.95 -9.10
CA TYR A 227 0.07 13.91 -9.83
C TYR A 227 -0.77 14.79 -8.91
N TYR A 228 -1.24 14.26 -7.79
CA TYR A 228 -1.92 15.08 -6.76
C TYR A 228 -0.97 16.03 -6.03
N SER A 229 0.34 15.72 -6.03
CA SER A 229 1.39 16.41 -5.27
C SER A 229 2.28 17.31 -6.12
N GLY A 230 2.10 17.34 -7.45
CA GLY A 230 2.91 18.08 -8.40
C GLY A 230 4.01 17.22 -9.06
N ALA A 231 3.60 16.32 -9.96
CA ALA A 231 4.45 15.30 -10.57
C ALA A 231 5.73 15.86 -11.20
N ALA A 232 5.65 16.95 -11.97
CA ALA A 232 6.82 17.55 -12.63
C ALA A 232 7.89 18.00 -11.62
N ALA A 233 7.45 18.62 -10.51
CA ALA A 233 8.37 19.06 -9.45
C ALA A 233 9.03 17.86 -8.76
N TRP A 234 8.27 16.80 -8.49
CA TRP A 234 8.81 15.58 -7.88
C TRP A 234 9.75 14.82 -8.80
N VAL A 235 9.46 14.73 -10.09
CA VAL A 235 10.36 14.16 -11.10
C VAL A 235 11.69 14.92 -11.13
N SER A 236 11.65 16.26 -11.09
CA SER A 236 12.85 17.11 -11.03
C SER A 236 13.64 16.87 -9.74
N GLU A 237 12.97 16.82 -8.59
CA GLU A 237 13.61 16.60 -7.29
C GLU A 237 14.25 15.20 -7.20
N LEU A 238 13.59 14.17 -7.66
CA LEU A 238 14.14 12.80 -7.65
C LEU A 238 15.35 12.67 -8.57
N ARG A 239 15.36 13.35 -9.73
CA ARG A 239 16.54 13.46 -10.59
C ARG A 239 17.69 14.15 -9.88
N ARG A 240 17.41 15.23 -9.14
CA ARG A 240 18.42 15.92 -8.31
C ARG A 240 19.02 15.02 -7.24
N LEU A 241 18.24 14.07 -6.71
CA LEU A 241 18.69 13.06 -5.76
C LEU A 241 19.44 11.88 -6.42
N GLY A 242 19.70 11.93 -7.73
CA GLY A 242 20.42 10.88 -8.47
C GLY A 242 19.55 9.67 -8.87
N ILE A 243 18.21 9.77 -8.77
CA ILE A 243 17.28 8.71 -9.14
C ILE A 243 16.87 8.89 -10.61
N THR A 244 17.03 7.84 -11.41
CA THR A 244 16.61 7.85 -12.81
C THR A 244 15.08 7.73 -12.89
N THR A 245 14.43 8.77 -13.40
CA THR A 245 12.95 8.78 -13.55
C THR A 245 12.58 8.36 -14.97
N LEU A 246 11.77 7.33 -15.09
CA LEU A 246 11.32 6.78 -16.37
C LEU A 246 9.87 7.22 -16.66
N MET A 247 9.70 8.08 -17.66
CA MET A 247 8.42 8.67 -18.05
C MET A 247 8.10 8.26 -19.50
N ASN A 248 7.53 7.04 -19.68
CA ASN A 248 7.39 6.38 -20.99
C ASN A 248 8.74 6.23 -21.71
N GLN A 249 9.75 5.79 -20.99
CA GLN A 249 11.14 5.68 -21.44
C GLN A 249 11.77 4.40 -20.92
N HIS A 250 12.92 4.00 -21.48
CA HIS A 250 13.69 2.88 -21.00
C HIS A 250 15.19 3.20 -20.90
N VAL A 251 15.88 2.33 -20.17
CA VAL A 251 17.34 2.19 -20.15
C VAL A 251 17.71 0.74 -20.44
N VAL A 252 18.94 0.52 -20.90
CA VAL A 252 19.47 -0.83 -21.18
C VAL A 252 20.61 -1.12 -20.24
N LEU A 253 20.45 -2.16 -19.44
CA LEU A 253 21.48 -2.68 -18.54
C LEU A 253 22.17 -3.87 -19.21
N ARG A 254 23.49 -3.97 -19.11
CA ARG A 254 24.28 -5.05 -19.71
C ARG A 254 25.02 -5.85 -18.67
N ARG A 255 25.04 -7.17 -18.85
CA ARG A 255 25.83 -8.13 -18.07
C ARG A 255 26.49 -9.10 -19.06
N GLY A 256 27.76 -8.86 -19.39
CA GLY A 256 28.42 -9.56 -20.50
C GLY A 256 27.62 -9.33 -21.79
N ASP A 257 27.26 -10.42 -22.47
CA ASP A 257 26.47 -10.38 -23.70
C ASP A 257 24.96 -10.27 -23.46
N ALA A 258 24.51 -10.42 -22.21
CA ALA A 258 23.10 -10.33 -21.87
C ALA A 258 22.66 -8.87 -21.62
N ALA A 259 21.45 -8.54 -22.04
CA ALA A 259 20.84 -7.24 -21.82
C ALA A 259 19.48 -7.39 -21.10
N ILE A 260 19.20 -6.45 -20.19
CA ILE A 260 17.89 -6.20 -19.61
C ILE A 260 17.42 -4.81 -20.08
N VAL A 261 16.25 -4.71 -20.67
CA VAL A 261 15.58 -3.44 -20.89
C VAL A 261 14.74 -3.13 -19.67
N VAL A 262 15.06 -2.04 -18.97
CA VAL A 262 14.27 -1.52 -17.86
C VAL A 262 13.50 -0.32 -18.37
N ALA A 263 12.21 -0.50 -18.58
CA ALA A 263 11.30 0.56 -19.00
C ALA A 263 10.40 1.01 -17.85
N GLY A 264 9.96 2.25 -17.90
CA GLY A 264 8.99 2.79 -16.97
C GLY A 264 7.95 3.64 -17.69
N VAL A 265 6.73 3.53 -17.22
CA VAL A 265 5.61 4.36 -17.70
C VAL A 265 5.15 5.32 -16.62
N THR A 266 4.56 6.41 -17.04
CA THR A 266 3.78 7.30 -16.17
C THR A 266 2.60 6.55 -15.56
N ASP A 267 2.03 7.08 -14.48
CA ASP A 267 0.85 6.46 -13.87
C ASP A 267 -0.28 6.24 -14.89
N PHE A 268 -1.03 5.16 -14.70
CA PHE A 268 -2.16 4.81 -15.56
C PHE A 268 -3.18 5.94 -15.71
N SER A 269 -3.36 6.76 -14.67
CA SER A 269 -4.29 7.90 -14.66
C SER A 269 -3.66 9.23 -15.11
N ALA A 270 -2.37 9.25 -15.44
CA ALA A 270 -1.61 10.47 -15.77
C ALA A 270 -2.25 11.30 -16.89
N GLY A 271 -2.80 10.63 -17.91
CA GLY A 271 -3.47 11.28 -19.03
C GLY A 271 -4.73 12.08 -18.65
N HIS A 272 -5.31 11.87 -17.46
CA HIS A 272 -6.41 12.71 -16.94
C HIS A 272 -5.92 14.07 -16.42
N PHE A 273 -4.63 14.17 -16.05
CA PHE A 273 -4.00 15.39 -15.57
C PHE A 273 -3.29 16.14 -16.71
N ASP A 274 -2.60 15.38 -17.56
CA ASP A 274 -1.86 15.88 -18.71
C ASP A 274 -1.88 14.81 -19.81
N ARG A 275 -2.50 15.12 -20.95
CA ARG A 275 -2.66 14.17 -22.06
C ARG A 275 -1.33 13.70 -22.63
N ASP A 276 -0.31 14.57 -22.63
CA ASP A 276 1.02 14.26 -23.17
C ASP A 276 1.79 13.29 -22.25
N GLN A 277 1.32 13.12 -21.01
CA GLN A 277 1.83 12.17 -20.03
C GLN A 277 1.00 10.89 -19.91
N ALA A 278 0.09 10.62 -20.86
CA ALA A 278 -0.63 9.35 -20.84
C ALA A 278 0.34 8.16 -20.81
N SER A 279 0.02 7.15 -19.98
CA SER A 279 0.82 5.93 -19.84
C SER A 279 0.89 5.16 -21.15
N ASP A 280 2.09 4.89 -21.66
CA ASP A 280 2.31 4.25 -22.95
C ASP A 280 3.46 3.23 -22.90
N PRO A 281 3.17 1.94 -22.66
CA PRO A 281 4.16 0.88 -22.67
C PRO A 281 4.85 0.65 -24.02
N GLN A 282 4.17 0.90 -25.16
CA GLN A 282 4.76 0.77 -26.48
C GLN A 282 5.82 1.83 -26.71
N ARG A 283 5.49 3.10 -26.37
CA ARG A 283 6.44 4.21 -26.43
C ARG A 283 7.63 3.96 -25.50
N ALA A 284 7.39 3.45 -24.30
CA ALA A 284 8.44 3.15 -23.33
C ALA A 284 9.46 2.13 -23.87
N LEU A 285 9.03 1.20 -24.74
CA LEU A 285 9.89 0.16 -25.34
C LEU A 285 10.43 0.54 -26.72
N ALA A 286 9.92 1.62 -27.34
CA ALA A 286 10.28 2.01 -28.69
C ALA A 286 11.79 2.22 -28.86
N GLY A 287 12.40 1.61 -29.87
CA GLY A 287 13.84 1.71 -30.15
C GLY A 287 14.73 0.90 -29.21
N SER A 288 14.17 0.09 -28.30
CA SER A 288 14.96 -0.79 -27.46
C SER A 288 15.61 -1.91 -28.26
N PRO A 289 16.85 -2.31 -27.91
CA PRO A 289 17.50 -3.46 -28.55
C PRO A 289 16.85 -4.79 -28.13
N PRO A 290 17.15 -5.91 -28.83
CA PRO A 290 16.86 -7.24 -28.32
C PRO A 290 17.43 -7.41 -26.90
N ALA A 291 16.65 -8.01 -26.01
CA ALA A 291 17.05 -8.19 -24.61
C ALA A 291 16.57 -9.56 -24.09
N ALA A 292 17.30 -10.09 -23.12
CA ALA A 292 16.95 -11.33 -22.43
C ALA A 292 15.74 -11.16 -21.49
N LEU A 293 15.51 -9.94 -21.02
CA LEU A 293 14.36 -9.58 -20.19
C LEU A 293 13.93 -8.13 -20.51
N ARG A 294 12.64 -7.94 -20.70
CA ARG A 294 12.00 -6.63 -20.80
C ARG A 294 11.17 -6.40 -19.52
N LEU A 295 11.75 -5.60 -18.61
CA LEU A 295 11.15 -5.25 -17.33
C LEU A 295 10.41 -3.93 -17.46
N LEU A 296 9.14 -3.91 -17.05
CA LEU A 296 8.33 -2.69 -16.93
C LEU A 296 8.15 -2.29 -15.47
N LEU A 297 8.42 -1.05 -15.15
CA LEU A 297 7.96 -0.40 -13.95
C LEU A 297 6.66 0.35 -14.26
N ALA A 298 5.55 -0.02 -13.61
CA ALA A 298 4.23 0.59 -13.81
C ALA A 298 3.47 0.57 -12.48
N HIS A 299 3.14 1.74 -11.96
CA HIS A 299 2.56 1.83 -10.62
C HIS A 299 1.30 0.97 -10.46
N GLN A 300 0.34 1.05 -11.38
CA GLN A 300 -0.91 0.31 -11.29
C GLN A 300 -0.87 -1.04 -12.00
N PRO A 301 -1.30 -2.15 -11.34
CA PRO A 301 -1.34 -3.48 -11.94
C PRO A 301 -2.18 -3.57 -13.23
N ARG A 302 -3.17 -2.70 -13.41
CA ARG A 302 -4.02 -2.65 -14.62
C ARG A 302 -3.26 -2.30 -15.89
N SER A 303 -2.03 -1.81 -15.80
CA SER A 303 -1.15 -1.61 -16.96
C SER A 303 -0.75 -2.94 -17.64
N ALA A 304 -1.01 -4.08 -16.99
CA ALA A 304 -0.55 -5.39 -17.45
C ALA A 304 -1.06 -5.78 -18.85
N GLU A 305 -2.25 -5.36 -19.23
CA GLU A 305 -2.80 -5.66 -20.57
C GLU A 305 -2.00 -4.96 -21.67
N ALA A 306 -1.77 -3.65 -21.52
CA ALA A 306 -0.99 -2.87 -22.47
C ALA A 306 0.51 -3.26 -22.45
N ALA A 307 1.04 -3.63 -21.29
CA ALA A 307 2.41 -4.09 -21.12
C ALA A 307 2.66 -5.42 -21.86
N GLU A 308 1.77 -6.39 -21.69
CA GLU A 308 1.88 -7.69 -22.41
C GLU A 308 1.76 -7.52 -23.91
N ALA A 309 0.83 -6.66 -24.36
CA ALA A 309 0.66 -6.34 -25.79
C ALA A 309 1.91 -5.65 -26.38
N ALA A 310 2.63 -4.83 -25.59
CA ALA A 310 3.90 -4.22 -25.98
C ALA A 310 5.09 -5.21 -25.98
N GLY A 311 4.95 -6.39 -25.37
CA GLY A 311 5.97 -7.45 -25.37
C GLY A 311 6.89 -7.42 -24.16
N PHE A 312 6.43 -6.96 -23.00
CA PHE A 312 7.15 -7.08 -21.73
C PHE A 312 7.07 -8.50 -21.15
N ASP A 313 8.10 -8.89 -20.40
CA ASP A 313 8.22 -10.20 -19.75
C ASP A 313 7.86 -10.16 -18.27
N LEU A 314 8.16 -9.04 -17.60
CA LEU A 314 7.92 -8.80 -16.18
C LEU A 314 7.44 -7.37 -15.94
N GLN A 315 6.35 -7.20 -15.19
CA GLN A 315 5.88 -5.91 -14.69
C GLN A 315 5.99 -5.87 -13.17
N LEU A 316 6.54 -4.76 -12.62
CA LEU A 316 6.53 -4.45 -11.20
C LEU A 316 5.54 -3.32 -10.92
N SER A 317 4.63 -3.57 -9.98
CA SER A 317 3.55 -2.64 -9.61
C SER A 317 3.38 -2.51 -8.11
N GLY A 318 2.73 -1.44 -7.68
CA GLY A 318 2.28 -1.16 -6.32
C GLY A 318 0.78 -0.86 -6.26
N HIS A 319 0.42 0.33 -5.78
CA HIS A 319 -0.93 0.94 -5.79
C HIS A 319 -1.96 0.27 -4.87
N THR A 320 -2.02 -1.02 -4.83
CA THR A 320 -3.09 -1.78 -4.17
C THR A 320 -2.96 -1.84 -2.66
N HIS A 321 -1.77 -1.61 -2.13
CA HIS A 321 -1.40 -1.85 -0.73
C HIS A 321 -1.76 -3.26 -0.21
N GLY A 322 -2.08 -4.21 -1.10
CA GLY A 322 -2.70 -5.47 -0.70
C GLY A 322 -4.06 -5.30 -0.01
N GLY A 323 -4.72 -4.14 -0.22
CA GLY A 323 -5.91 -3.69 0.49
C GLY A 323 -5.63 -3.04 1.85
N GLN A 324 -4.37 -2.94 2.27
CA GLN A 324 -3.84 -2.31 3.48
C GLN A 324 -4.36 -2.89 4.80
N PHE A 325 -5.68 -3.09 4.95
CA PHE A 325 -6.30 -3.82 6.07
C PHE A 325 -7.63 -4.44 5.66
N LEU A 326 -7.94 -5.58 6.29
CA LEU A 326 -9.18 -6.32 6.04
C LEU A 326 -10.42 -5.44 6.35
N PRO A 327 -11.51 -5.57 5.55
CA PRO A 327 -11.68 -6.48 4.40
C PRO A 327 -11.40 -5.84 3.03
N TRP A 328 -10.75 -4.66 2.99
CA TRP A 328 -10.57 -3.87 1.76
C TRP A 328 -9.80 -4.62 0.66
N ASN A 329 -8.97 -5.61 1.04
CA ASN A 329 -8.28 -6.49 0.10
C ASN A 329 -9.23 -7.24 -0.88
N PHE A 330 -10.47 -7.50 -0.49
CA PHE A 330 -11.46 -8.09 -1.38
C PHE A 330 -11.99 -7.08 -2.40
N LEU A 331 -12.11 -5.80 -2.00
CA LEU A 331 -12.63 -4.73 -2.85
C LEU A 331 -11.61 -4.21 -3.88
N VAL A 332 -10.32 -4.36 -3.62
CA VAL A 332 -9.26 -4.01 -4.57
C VAL A 332 -9.46 -4.72 -5.90
N ARG A 333 -9.93 -5.97 -5.90
CA ARG A 333 -10.18 -6.76 -7.12
C ARG A 333 -11.26 -6.18 -8.03
N LEU A 334 -12.07 -5.26 -7.55
CA LEU A 334 -13.06 -4.56 -8.37
C LEU A 334 -12.40 -3.49 -9.28
N GLN A 335 -11.19 -3.05 -8.96
CA GLN A 335 -10.48 -2.00 -9.68
C GLN A 335 -9.17 -2.48 -10.33
N GLN A 336 -8.52 -3.48 -9.73
CA GLN A 336 -7.20 -3.95 -10.14
C GLN A 336 -7.22 -5.46 -10.39
N PRO A 337 -6.57 -5.96 -11.45
CA PRO A 337 -6.56 -7.39 -11.77
C PRO A 337 -5.83 -8.23 -10.73
N PHE A 338 -4.89 -7.62 -10.00
CA PHE A 338 -4.09 -8.26 -8.96
C PHE A 338 -4.07 -7.44 -7.69
N THR A 339 -4.10 -8.13 -6.53
CA THR A 339 -4.04 -7.47 -5.22
C THR A 339 -2.62 -7.48 -4.64
N ALA A 340 -1.89 -8.58 -4.77
CA ALA A 340 -0.51 -8.71 -4.27
C ALA A 340 0.18 -9.98 -4.80
N GLY A 341 1.53 -9.96 -4.77
CA GLY A 341 2.40 -11.09 -5.07
C GLY A 341 2.65 -11.29 -6.55
N LEU A 342 3.42 -12.35 -6.88
CA LEU A 342 3.76 -12.71 -8.25
C LEU A 342 2.61 -13.49 -8.87
N LYS A 343 2.11 -13.01 -10.00
CA LYS A 343 1.01 -13.61 -10.76
C LYS A 343 1.34 -13.62 -12.25
N ARG A 344 0.72 -14.51 -12.99
CA ARG A 344 0.86 -14.58 -14.43
C ARG A 344 -0.30 -13.84 -15.11
N TRP A 345 0.04 -12.97 -16.07
CA TRP A 345 -0.90 -12.36 -17.01
C TRP A 345 -0.53 -12.85 -18.41
N ARG A 346 -1.26 -13.84 -18.92
CA ARG A 346 -0.92 -14.53 -20.16
C ARG A 346 0.55 -15.02 -20.15
N ARG A 347 1.45 -14.42 -20.94
CA ARG A 347 2.87 -14.79 -21.02
C ARG A 347 3.76 -14.02 -20.07
N MET A 348 3.30 -12.85 -19.58
CA MET A 348 4.06 -11.93 -18.72
C MET A 348 3.90 -12.26 -17.25
N TRP A 349 4.93 -12.06 -16.44
CA TRP A 349 4.84 -12.02 -14.99
C TRP A 349 4.45 -10.62 -14.51
N VAL A 350 3.59 -10.53 -13.52
CA VAL A 350 3.24 -9.30 -12.82
C VAL A 350 3.48 -9.51 -11.34
N TYR A 351 4.37 -8.72 -10.76
CA TYR A 351 4.51 -8.62 -9.32
C TYR A 351 3.79 -7.36 -8.82
N THR A 352 2.90 -7.54 -7.87
CA THR A 352 2.20 -6.43 -7.22
C THR A 352 2.62 -6.36 -5.76
N SER A 353 3.33 -5.29 -5.40
CA SER A 353 3.75 -5.02 -4.04
C SER A 353 2.56 -4.64 -3.15
N ARG A 354 2.62 -5.04 -1.87
CA ARG A 354 1.70 -4.53 -0.84
C ARG A 354 2.05 -3.14 -0.34
N GLY A 355 3.08 -2.53 -0.92
CA GLY A 355 3.57 -1.23 -0.51
C GLY A 355 4.52 -1.29 0.70
N THR A 356 5.47 -0.37 0.73
CA THR A 356 6.52 -0.28 1.76
C THR A 356 6.08 0.59 2.94
N GLY A 357 5.24 1.61 2.66
CA GLY A 357 4.61 2.45 3.67
C GLY A 357 3.13 2.11 3.90
N TYR A 358 2.31 3.13 4.06
CA TYR A 358 0.85 3.04 4.16
C TYR A 358 0.21 4.36 3.73
N TRP A 359 -1.02 4.27 3.23
CA TRP A 359 -1.78 5.43 2.80
C TRP A 359 -2.92 5.77 3.78
N GLY A 360 -3.08 7.07 4.10
CA GLY A 360 -4.16 7.54 4.98
C GLY A 360 -4.01 7.01 6.41
N PRO A 361 -4.93 6.16 6.91
CA PRO A 361 -4.84 5.61 8.25
C PRO A 361 -3.54 4.84 8.47
N PRO A 362 -2.79 5.11 9.55
CA PRO A 362 -1.59 4.35 9.91
C PRO A 362 -1.98 2.97 10.44
N LYS A 363 -2.42 2.08 9.52
CA LYS A 363 -2.99 0.78 9.88
C LYS A 363 -2.67 -0.27 8.82
N ARG A 364 -2.01 -1.36 9.24
CA ARG A 364 -1.72 -2.54 8.44
C ARG A 364 -2.21 -3.80 9.16
N PHE A 365 -3.29 -4.41 8.65
CA PHE A 365 -3.89 -5.61 9.23
C PHE A 365 -4.33 -6.57 8.15
N GLY A 366 -3.70 -7.77 8.09
CA GLY A 366 -3.91 -8.74 7.01
C GLY A 366 -3.17 -8.45 5.70
N ALA A 367 -2.52 -7.27 5.59
CA ALA A 367 -1.69 -6.87 4.47
C ALA A 367 -0.43 -6.14 4.98
N PRO A 368 0.59 -6.86 5.48
CA PRO A 368 1.80 -6.26 6.01
C PRO A 368 2.58 -5.51 4.92
N SER A 369 3.22 -4.40 5.32
CA SER A 369 4.15 -3.66 4.45
C SER A 369 5.34 -4.52 4.06
N GLU A 370 5.88 -4.31 2.85
CA GLU A 370 7.01 -5.08 2.35
C GLU A 370 8.04 -4.24 1.59
N ILE A 371 9.30 -4.67 1.69
CA ILE A 371 10.38 -4.39 0.75
C ILE A 371 10.58 -5.68 -0.02
N THR A 372 10.44 -5.67 -1.35
CA THR A 372 10.50 -6.92 -2.11
C THR A 372 11.87 -7.11 -2.74
N LEU A 373 12.51 -8.23 -2.48
CA LEU A 373 13.69 -8.70 -3.21
C LEU A 373 13.26 -9.74 -4.23
N LEU A 374 13.17 -9.34 -5.50
CA LEU A 374 12.95 -10.25 -6.62
C LEU A 374 14.29 -10.74 -7.14
N ARG A 375 14.39 -12.06 -7.38
CA ARG A 375 15.57 -12.69 -7.95
C ARG A 375 15.18 -13.40 -9.25
N LEU A 376 15.86 -13.07 -10.33
CA LEU A 376 15.68 -13.79 -11.59
C LEU A 376 16.27 -15.20 -11.48
N VAL A 377 15.53 -16.21 -11.92
CA VAL A 377 15.98 -17.61 -11.92
C VAL A 377 15.56 -18.29 -13.21
N PRO A 378 16.31 -19.29 -13.72
CA PRO A 378 15.87 -20.08 -14.86
C PRO A 378 14.53 -20.78 -14.62
N ALA A 379 13.64 -20.79 -15.59
CA ALA A 379 12.28 -21.35 -15.45
C ALA A 379 12.22 -22.83 -15.05
N HIS A 380 13.30 -23.59 -15.31
CA HIS A 380 13.41 -25.02 -14.97
C HIS A 380 13.97 -25.30 -13.56
N ARG A 381 14.31 -24.25 -12.78
CA ARG A 381 14.73 -24.41 -11.39
C ARG A 381 13.51 -24.68 -10.52
N PRO A 382 13.41 -25.80 -9.74
CA PRO A 382 12.32 -26.00 -8.80
C PRO A 382 12.26 -24.80 -7.86
N ALA A 383 11.07 -24.23 -7.68
CA ALA A 383 10.86 -23.12 -6.76
C ALA A 383 11.36 -23.52 -5.36
N ALA A 384 12.34 -22.81 -4.82
CA ALA A 384 12.74 -22.98 -3.42
C ALA A 384 11.51 -22.66 -2.55
N ALA A 385 11.17 -23.56 -1.63
CA ALA A 385 10.10 -23.35 -0.68
C ALA A 385 10.30 -21.99 0.04
N PRO A 386 9.25 -21.21 0.30
CA PRO A 386 9.39 -19.94 0.98
C PRO A 386 10.10 -20.16 2.31
N SER A 387 11.25 -19.52 2.48
CA SER A 387 12.02 -19.52 3.72
C SER A 387 11.10 -19.02 4.84
N ARG A 388 10.72 -19.92 5.75
CA ARG A 388 10.07 -19.53 7.00
C ARG A 388 11.01 -18.55 7.70
N ALA A 389 10.52 -17.38 8.02
CA ALA A 389 11.25 -16.42 8.85
C ALA A 389 11.67 -17.13 10.14
N THR A 390 12.96 -17.27 10.34
CA THR A 390 13.53 -17.77 11.60
C THR A 390 13.10 -16.82 12.71
N PRO A 391 12.50 -17.30 13.81
CA PRO A 391 12.22 -16.45 14.96
C PRO A 391 13.55 -15.93 15.52
N ARG A 392 13.60 -14.63 15.81
CA ARG A 392 14.73 -14.01 16.50
C ARG A 392 14.96 -14.74 17.84
N PRO A 393 16.20 -15.09 18.19
CA PRO A 393 16.48 -15.56 19.53
C PRO A 393 16.12 -14.45 20.55
N ALA A 394 15.49 -14.86 21.64
CA ALA A 394 15.19 -13.98 22.76
C ALA A 394 16.48 -13.38 23.33
N PRO A 395 16.49 -12.11 23.78
CA PRO A 395 17.66 -11.53 24.42
C PRO A 395 17.97 -12.32 25.71
N ALA A 396 19.24 -12.73 25.84
CA ALA A 396 19.74 -13.38 27.05
C ALA A 396 19.49 -12.47 28.26
N ALA A 397 18.84 -13.00 29.28
CA ALA A 397 18.69 -12.35 30.57
C ALA A 397 20.10 -12.13 31.16
N ARG A 398 20.47 -10.87 31.39
CA ARG A 398 21.64 -10.54 32.20
C ARG A 398 21.25 -10.81 33.63
N GLY A 399 21.85 -11.84 34.21
CA GLY A 399 21.83 -12.10 35.64
C GLY A 399 22.52 -10.96 36.38
N VAL A 400 21.96 -10.61 37.51
CA VAL A 400 22.50 -9.73 38.56
C VAL A 400 23.61 -10.44 39.29
#